data_1484adbaa77887f153057ada884542c1
#
_entry.id   1484adbaa77887f153057ada884542c1
#
_cell.length_a   1.000
_cell.length_b   1.000
_cell.length_c   1.000
_cell.angle_alpha   90.00
_cell.angle_beta   90.00
_cell.angle_gamma   90.00
#
_symmetry.space_group_name_H-M   'P 1'
#
loop_
_entity.id
_entity.type
_entity.pdbx_description
1 polymer ?
#
loop_
_entity_poly.entity_id
_entity_poly.type
_entity_poly.pdbx_seq_one_letter_code
_entity_poly.pdbx_strand_id
1 'polypeptide(L)'
;TCIGNSGPLPTDVSKAIDDHGLVAVSVLSGNRNFEGRINSDVRANYLMSPPLVVAYALAGNIHHDFDNDSLGNDKQGQPVYLRDIWPTQREVRDLVSTALTTESFTNEYAKIFDGDDSWQRLKFPLGDVYKWDQDSTYIRQAPYFDGMTLTPPPVEEVRSARVLAVLGDSVTTDHISPAGSIKLNSPAGKYLTDHAVKPADFNSYGSRRGNHEVMVRGTFANVRLRNKLAPGTEGGVTRLLPEGTPMSIYDASVEYARRGTPLFILAGKEYGSGSSRDWAAKGPRLLGVRAVLAESYERIHRSNLVGMGILPLQFEPGESAESLGLTGEETYDVLGLPSLLAAKLATGRTLTVRATSPNGKTKGINATVRIDTPQEILYYQHGGILQYVLRQLAAKN
;
A
#
# COMPACT_ATOMS: atom_id res chain seq x y z
N THR A 1 -2.08 13.94 9.54
CA THR A 1 -2.87 13.39 8.42
C THR A 1 -2.52 11.94 8.15
N CYS A 2 -3.52 11.11 7.82
CA CYS A 2 -3.33 9.68 7.55
C CYS A 2 -2.55 9.44 6.23
N ILE A 3 -2.61 10.38 5.30
CA ILE A 3 -1.92 10.37 4.02
C ILE A 3 -1.08 11.65 3.95
N GLY A 4 0.12 11.61 4.48
CA GLY A 4 0.97 12.79 4.57
C GLY A 4 1.83 13.02 3.32
N ASN A 5 1.23 13.30 2.18
CA ASN A 5 1.99 13.71 0.99
C ASN A 5 2.35 15.18 1.09
N SER A 6 3.60 15.54 0.84
CA SER A 6 4.07 16.93 0.80
C SER A 6 3.82 17.60 -0.56
N GLY A 7 3.36 16.88 -1.55
CA GLY A 7 3.30 17.35 -2.94
C GLY A 7 4.65 17.27 -3.65
N PRO A 8 4.70 17.68 -4.93
CA PRO A 8 5.95 17.70 -5.69
C PRO A 8 6.89 18.78 -5.17
N LEU A 9 8.18 18.56 -5.30
CA LEU A 9 9.18 19.61 -5.12
C LEU A 9 9.07 20.65 -6.26
N PRO A 10 9.56 21.89 -6.05
CA PRO A 10 9.76 22.82 -7.16
C PRO A 10 10.56 22.16 -8.29
N THR A 11 10.18 22.44 -9.55
CA THR A 11 10.71 21.73 -10.71
C THR A 11 12.24 21.88 -10.85
N ASP A 12 12.78 23.03 -10.53
CA ASP A 12 14.20 23.34 -10.51
C ASP A 12 14.95 22.54 -9.44
N VAL A 13 14.35 22.38 -8.26
CA VAL A 13 14.90 21.58 -7.14
C VAL A 13 14.92 20.09 -7.52
N SER A 14 13.80 19.57 -8.01
CA SER A 14 13.68 18.17 -8.44
C SER A 14 14.70 17.85 -9.54
N LYS A 15 14.81 18.75 -10.54
CA LYS A 15 15.79 18.64 -11.62
C LYS A 15 17.24 18.66 -11.12
N ALA A 16 17.56 19.57 -10.17
CA ALA A 16 18.91 19.63 -9.61
C ALA A 16 19.28 18.36 -8.83
N ILE A 17 18.32 17.76 -8.12
CA ILE A 17 18.52 16.48 -7.43
C ILE A 17 18.87 15.39 -8.45
N ASP A 18 18.11 15.28 -9.53
CA ASP A 18 18.32 14.24 -10.57
C ASP A 18 19.60 14.47 -11.36
N ASP A 19 19.82 15.69 -11.88
CA ASP A 19 20.96 16.01 -12.76
C ASP A 19 22.32 15.89 -12.02
N HIS A 20 22.36 16.15 -10.73
CA HIS A 20 23.60 16.16 -9.95
C HIS A 20 23.70 15.00 -8.94
N GLY A 21 22.69 14.11 -8.89
CA GLY A 21 22.68 12.97 -7.97
C GLY A 21 22.71 13.40 -6.49
N LEU A 22 22.05 14.52 -6.15
CA LEU A 22 22.10 15.08 -4.80
C LEU A 22 21.36 14.17 -3.81
N VAL A 23 21.88 14.10 -2.58
CA VAL A 23 21.21 13.46 -1.46
C VAL A 23 20.34 14.50 -0.75
N ALA A 24 19.09 14.59 -1.20
CA ALA A 24 18.09 15.42 -0.52
C ALA A 24 17.37 14.61 0.56
N VAL A 25 17.01 15.27 1.65
CA VAL A 25 16.26 14.70 2.77
C VAL A 25 15.10 15.61 3.16
N SER A 26 14.06 15.04 3.77
CA SER A 26 12.99 15.84 4.37
C SER A 26 13.10 15.85 5.89
N VAL A 27 12.77 16.98 6.50
CA VAL A 27 12.60 17.13 7.93
C VAL A 27 11.17 17.59 8.19
N LEU A 28 10.41 16.84 8.97
CA LEU A 28 8.98 17.08 9.15
C LEU A 28 8.50 16.71 10.54
N SER A 29 7.34 17.23 10.94
CA SER A 29 6.69 16.91 12.20
C SER A 29 5.30 16.30 11.97
N GLY A 30 4.87 15.41 12.88
CA GLY A 30 3.49 14.90 12.92
C GLY A 30 3.08 13.86 11.87
N ASN A 31 3.93 13.48 10.95
CA ASN A 31 3.65 12.42 9.98
C ASN A 31 4.41 11.14 10.32
N ARG A 32 3.69 9.99 10.29
CA ARG A 32 4.25 8.66 10.61
C ARG A 32 4.49 7.79 9.38
N ASN A 33 4.09 8.23 8.20
CA ASN A 33 4.10 7.42 6.98
C ASN A 33 5.16 7.98 6.02
N PHE A 34 6.42 7.67 6.27
CA PHE A 34 7.54 8.26 5.53
C PHE A 34 7.81 7.60 4.19
N GLU A 35 7.84 6.28 4.17
CA GLU A 35 8.28 5.47 3.05
C GLU A 35 7.46 5.74 1.78
N GLY A 36 8.06 6.46 0.83
CA GLY A 36 7.45 6.78 -0.46
C GLY A 36 6.23 7.69 -0.45
N ARG A 37 5.83 8.21 0.74
CA ARG A 37 4.65 9.08 0.86
C ARG A 37 4.99 10.56 0.96
N ILE A 38 6.18 10.91 1.44
CA ILE A 38 6.57 12.31 1.58
C ILE A 38 6.88 12.87 0.21
N ASN A 39 7.92 12.37 -0.41
CA ASN A 39 8.31 12.74 -1.77
C ASN A 39 9.23 11.65 -2.34
N SER A 40 9.15 11.40 -3.65
CA SER A 40 9.96 10.37 -4.33
C SER A 40 11.42 10.78 -4.53
N ASP A 41 11.72 12.07 -4.51
CA ASP A 41 13.04 12.61 -4.83
C ASP A 41 13.95 12.69 -3.59
N VAL A 42 13.39 12.52 -2.38
CA VAL A 42 14.18 12.51 -1.14
C VAL A 42 14.64 11.11 -0.77
N ARG A 43 15.88 11.01 -0.28
CA ARG A 43 16.52 9.75 0.09
C ARG A 43 16.24 9.30 1.51
N ALA A 44 15.96 10.24 2.41
CA ALA A 44 15.62 9.97 3.80
C ALA A 44 14.62 10.99 4.34
N ASN A 45 13.91 10.59 5.39
CA ASN A 45 12.93 11.43 6.05
C ASN A 45 13.18 11.42 7.56
N TYR A 46 13.23 12.59 8.17
CA TYR A 46 13.50 12.76 9.59
C TYR A 46 12.27 13.32 10.30
N LEU A 47 11.85 12.66 11.37
CA LEU A 47 10.78 13.14 12.23
C LEU A 47 11.38 13.99 13.35
N MET A 48 10.98 15.24 13.41
CA MET A 48 11.47 16.21 14.37
C MET A 48 10.30 16.94 15.05
N SER A 49 10.58 17.64 16.15
CA SER A 49 9.61 18.56 16.74
C SER A 49 9.37 19.78 15.81
N PRO A 50 8.19 20.43 15.86
CA PRO A 50 7.93 21.60 15.02
C PRO A 50 9.01 22.69 15.10
N PRO A 51 9.56 23.04 16.28
CA PRO A 51 10.65 24.02 16.35
C PRO A 51 11.92 23.57 15.62
N LEU A 52 12.28 22.27 15.70
CA LEU A 52 13.44 21.74 15.00
C LEU A 52 13.25 21.71 13.48
N VAL A 53 12.02 21.49 12.99
CA VAL A 53 11.72 21.61 11.55
C VAL A 53 12.06 23.02 11.06
N VAL A 54 11.69 24.05 11.82
CA VAL A 54 12.05 25.45 11.51
C VAL A 54 13.56 25.65 11.56
N ALA A 55 14.24 25.13 12.59
CA ALA A 55 15.69 25.23 12.74
C ALA A 55 16.43 24.61 11.54
N TYR A 56 16.07 23.40 11.12
CA TYR A 56 16.66 22.76 9.94
C TYR A 56 16.31 23.47 8.62
N ALA A 57 15.13 24.10 8.52
CA ALA A 57 14.79 24.92 7.37
C ALA A 57 15.68 26.18 7.27
N LEU A 58 16.06 26.76 8.40
CA LEU A 58 17.01 27.87 8.46
C LEU A 58 18.45 27.42 8.15
N ALA A 59 18.86 26.27 8.70
CA ALA A 59 20.19 25.71 8.49
C ALA A 59 20.42 25.20 7.05
N GLY A 60 19.37 24.72 6.37
CA GLY A 60 19.45 24.21 5.00
C GLY A 60 20.24 22.91 4.84
N ASN A 61 20.73 22.31 5.91
CA ASN A 61 21.60 21.13 5.90
C ASN A 61 21.32 20.23 7.11
N ILE A 62 21.16 18.93 6.88
CA ILE A 62 20.91 17.96 7.96
C ILE A 62 22.12 17.68 8.84
N HIS A 63 23.31 17.96 8.37
CA HIS A 63 24.56 17.80 9.13
C HIS A 63 24.93 19.03 9.99
N HIS A 64 24.04 20.04 10.05
CA HIS A 64 24.26 21.23 10.85
C HIS A 64 24.34 20.89 12.34
N ASP A 65 25.42 21.33 12.99
CA ASP A 65 25.63 21.18 14.44
C ASP A 65 25.03 22.39 15.16
N PHE A 66 23.83 22.24 15.70
CA PHE A 66 23.11 23.32 16.37
C PHE A 66 23.78 23.82 17.66
N ASP A 67 24.71 23.10 18.21
CA ASP A 67 25.46 23.52 19.39
C ASP A 67 26.63 24.44 19.03
N ASN A 68 27.26 24.23 17.87
CA ASN A 68 28.50 24.88 17.49
C ASN A 68 28.41 25.73 16.22
N ASP A 69 27.52 25.43 15.29
CA ASP A 69 27.39 26.13 14.01
C ASP A 69 26.36 27.27 14.11
N SER A 70 26.66 28.41 13.48
CA SER A 70 25.72 29.53 13.39
C SER A 70 24.70 29.29 12.28
N LEU A 71 23.43 29.67 12.52
CA LEU A 71 22.35 29.68 11.53
C LEU A 71 22.49 30.77 10.45
N GLY A 72 23.39 31.74 10.69
CA GLY A 72 23.60 32.89 9.83
C GLY A 72 24.04 34.10 10.64
N ASN A 73 23.98 35.27 10.06
CA ASN A 73 24.32 36.52 10.72
C ASN A 73 23.09 37.44 10.88
N ASP A 74 23.07 38.19 11.94
CA ASP A 74 22.09 39.25 12.14
C ASP A 74 22.34 40.47 11.21
N LYS A 75 21.50 41.50 11.34
CA LYS A 75 21.62 42.72 10.53
C LYS A 75 22.91 43.50 10.79
N GLN A 76 23.60 43.25 11.90
CA GLN A 76 24.87 43.80 12.30
C GLN A 76 26.07 42.93 11.89
N GLY A 77 25.82 41.82 11.25
CA GLY A 77 26.86 40.89 10.81
C GLY A 77 27.35 39.91 11.93
N GLN A 78 26.69 39.88 13.09
CA GLN A 78 27.06 38.98 14.17
C GLN A 78 26.44 37.58 13.96
N PRO A 79 27.15 36.49 14.27
CA PRO A 79 26.65 35.16 14.13
C PRO A 79 25.47 34.89 15.08
N VAL A 80 24.41 34.28 14.56
CA VAL A 80 23.21 33.86 15.31
C VAL A 80 23.19 32.35 15.43
N TYR A 81 23.09 31.86 16.65
CA TYR A 81 23.01 30.45 16.96
C TYR A 81 21.58 30.04 17.34
N LEU A 82 21.28 28.74 17.29
CA LEU A 82 19.96 28.23 17.67
C LEU A 82 19.58 28.66 19.10
N ARG A 83 20.52 28.65 20.04
CA ARG A 83 20.31 29.05 21.43
C ARG A 83 19.84 30.52 21.57
N ASP A 84 20.17 31.38 20.62
CA ASP A 84 19.83 32.81 20.67
C ASP A 84 18.37 33.07 20.27
N ILE A 85 17.79 32.16 19.48
CA ILE A 85 16.43 32.25 18.98
C ILE A 85 15.49 31.19 19.56
N TRP A 86 16.00 30.23 20.35
CA TRP A 86 15.18 29.18 20.94
C TRP A 86 14.29 29.76 22.04
N PRO A 87 12.95 29.54 21.97
CA PRO A 87 12.03 30.11 22.95
C PRO A 87 12.23 29.47 24.33
N THR A 88 12.19 30.29 25.35
CA THR A 88 12.20 29.84 26.74
C THR A 88 10.87 29.15 27.10
N GLN A 89 10.89 28.28 28.09
CA GLN A 89 9.66 27.63 28.60
C GLN A 89 8.64 28.64 29.14
N ARG A 90 9.10 29.80 29.59
CA ARG A 90 8.25 30.89 30.04
C ARG A 90 7.52 31.54 28.86
N GLU A 91 8.24 31.91 27.80
CA GLU A 91 7.66 32.50 26.58
C GLU A 91 6.63 31.55 25.96
N VAL A 92 6.94 30.25 25.91
CA VAL A 92 5.98 29.23 25.41
C VAL A 92 4.72 29.19 26.27
N ARG A 93 4.85 29.16 27.61
CA ARG A 93 3.69 29.16 28.53
C ARG A 93 2.87 30.44 28.41
N ASP A 94 3.52 31.59 28.39
CA ASP A 94 2.85 32.87 28.30
C ASP A 94 2.07 32.96 26.98
N LEU A 95 2.67 32.55 25.86
CA LEU A 95 2.00 32.51 24.57
C LEU A 95 0.81 31.53 24.55
N VAL A 96 0.99 30.32 25.05
CA VAL A 96 -0.07 29.30 25.13
C VAL A 96 -1.25 29.84 25.99
N SER A 97 -0.97 30.45 27.13
CA SER A 97 -2.02 30.98 28.01
C SER A 97 -2.83 32.13 27.40
N THR A 98 -2.22 32.90 26.51
CA THR A 98 -2.90 34.01 25.81
C THR A 98 -3.60 33.56 24.52
N ALA A 99 -3.05 32.56 23.83
CA ALA A 99 -3.59 32.06 22.55
C ALA A 99 -4.76 31.09 22.73
N LEU A 100 -4.72 30.26 23.79
CA LEU A 100 -5.76 29.26 24.06
C LEU A 100 -6.83 29.81 25.01
N THR A 101 -7.83 30.46 24.45
CA THR A 101 -8.96 31.01 25.20
C THR A 101 -10.23 30.16 24.96
N THR A 102 -11.18 30.23 25.89
CA THR A 102 -12.52 29.62 25.71
C THR A 102 -13.19 30.14 24.45
N GLU A 103 -13.00 31.44 24.16
CA GLU A 103 -13.56 32.08 22.97
C GLU A 103 -12.97 31.49 21.68
N SER A 104 -11.65 31.21 21.64
CA SER A 104 -11.00 30.56 20.50
C SER A 104 -11.64 29.21 20.21
N PHE A 105 -11.83 28.38 21.22
CA PHE A 105 -12.51 27.10 21.08
C PHE A 105 -13.96 27.24 20.61
N THR A 106 -14.72 28.14 21.23
CA THR A 106 -16.12 28.36 20.87
C THR A 106 -16.26 28.80 19.43
N ASN A 107 -15.42 29.72 18.98
CA ASN A 107 -15.46 30.24 17.60
C ASN A 107 -15.08 29.20 16.56
N GLU A 108 -14.04 28.38 16.84
CA GLU A 108 -13.62 27.34 15.94
C GLU A 108 -14.65 26.18 15.85
N TYR A 109 -15.19 25.77 17.00
CA TYR A 109 -16.13 24.65 17.03
C TYR A 109 -17.56 25.03 16.63
N ALA A 110 -17.93 26.31 16.71
CA ALA A 110 -19.28 26.76 16.29
C ALA A 110 -19.55 26.48 14.79
N LYS A 111 -18.52 26.47 13.97
CA LYS A 111 -18.63 26.30 12.50
C LYS A 111 -18.16 24.93 12.01
N ILE A 112 -17.85 24.00 12.91
CA ILE A 112 -17.23 22.72 12.53
C ILE A 112 -18.12 21.88 11.61
N PHE A 113 -19.43 22.00 11.72
CA PHE A 113 -20.40 21.29 10.87
C PHE A 113 -20.75 22.05 9.58
N ASP A 114 -20.40 23.32 9.49
CA ASP A 114 -20.69 24.12 8.29
C ASP A 114 -19.71 23.80 7.15
N GLY A 115 -18.46 23.44 7.52
CA GLY A 115 -17.38 23.27 6.55
C GLY A 115 -16.95 24.59 5.91
N ASP A 116 -16.01 24.52 4.99
CA ASP A 116 -15.60 25.68 4.19
C ASP A 116 -16.53 25.91 2.99
N ASP A 117 -16.33 27.02 2.28
CA ASP A 117 -17.11 27.37 1.08
C ASP A 117 -17.01 26.32 -0.02
N SER A 118 -15.91 25.58 -0.11
CA SER A 118 -15.73 24.53 -1.10
C SER A 118 -16.59 23.31 -0.75
N TRP A 119 -16.64 22.98 0.54
CA TRP A 119 -17.51 21.92 1.06
C TRP A 119 -18.99 22.24 0.83
N GLN A 120 -19.43 23.47 1.16
CA GLN A 120 -20.83 23.90 0.99
C GLN A 120 -21.27 23.95 -0.47
N ARG A 121 -20.35 24.21 -1.39
CA ARG A 121 -20.63 24.23 -2.84
C ARG A 121 -20.64 22.86 -3.49
N LEU A 122 -20.30 21.79 -2.76
CA LEU A 122 -20.34 20.43 -3.31
C LEU A 122 -21.78 20.07 -3.70
N LYS A 123 -21.96 19.77 -4.97
CA LYS A 123 -23.20 19.18 -5.47
C LYS A 123 -23.08 17.66 -5.33
N PHE A 124 -23.99 17.04 -4.61
CA PHE A 124 -24.08 15.59 -4.52
C PHE A 124 -25.36 15.10 -5.17
N PRO A 125 -25.33 13.98 -5.86
CA PRO A 125 -26.52 13.40 -6.47
C PRO A 125 -27.50 12.95 -5.38
N LEU A 126 -28.78 13.32 -5.55
CA LEU A 126 -29.88 12.83 -4.73
C LEU A 126 -30.42 11.54 -5.34
N GLY A 127 -30.64 10.51 -4.54
CA GLY A 127 -31.22 9.22 -4.97
C GLY A 127 -30.58 8.03 -4.26
N ASP A 128 -31.23 6.87 -4.41
CA ASP A 128 -30.84 5.62 -3.74
C ASP A 128 -29.66 4.93 -4.43
N VAL A 129 -29.33 5.33 -5.66
CA VAL A 129 -28.30 4.70 -6.48
C VAL A 129 -27.30 5.75 -6.96
N TYR A 130 -26.01 5.48 -6.76
CA TYR A 130 -24.94 6.33 -7.26
C TYR A 130 -24.86 6.26 -8.80
N LYS A 131 -24.81 7.42 -9.46
CA LYS A 131 -24.59 7.49 -10.91
C LYS A 131 -23.11 7.50 -11.20
N TRP A 132 -22.60 6.39 -11.70
CA TRP A 132 -21.20 6.25 -12.08
C TRP A 132 -20.89 7.05 -13.34
N ASP A 133 -19.87 7.89 -13.25
CA ASP A 133 -19.28 8.55 -14.41
C ASP A 133 -18.18 7.64 -14.98
N GLN A 134 -18.40 7.14 -16.19
CA GLN A 134 -17.48 6.22 -16.86
C GLN A 134 -16.17 6.89 -17.31
N ASP A 135 -16.16 8.21 -17.47
CA ASP A 135 -15.00 9.00 -17.87
C ASP A 135 -14.18 9.50 -16.66
N SER A 136 -14.71 9.32 -15.45
CA SER A 136 -14.00 9.73 -14.24
C SER A 136 -12.68 8.99 -14.08
N THR A 137 -11.59 9.74 -13.87
CA THR A 137 -10.28 9.19 -13.54
C THR A 137 -10.00 9.16 -12.04
N TYR A 138 -10.97 9.57 -11.19
CA TYR A 138 -10.87 9.57 -9.73
C TYR A 138 -11.75 8.53 -9.05
N ILE A 139 -12.99 8.32 -9.55
CA ILE A 139 -13.96 7.41 -8.95
C ILE A 139 -14.53 6.50 -10.04
N ARG A 140 -14.32 5.20 -9.90
CA ARG A 140 -14.85 4.19 -10.83
C ARG A 140 -15.49 3.03 -10.09
N GLN A 141 -16.52 2.46 -10.69
CA GLN A 141 -17.12 1.23 -10.20
C GLN A 141 -16.09 0.11 -10.27
N ALA A 142 -15.76 -0.47 -9.12
CA ALA A 142 -14.82 -1.58 -9.04
C ALA A 142 -15.55 -2.92 -9.31
N PRO A 143 -14.88 -3.91 -9.94
CA PRO A 143 -15.49 -5.16 -10.41
C PRO A 143 -15.69 -6.21 -9.30
N TYR A 144 -15.82 -5.79 -8.04
CA TYR A 144 -15.90 -6.74 -6.91
C TYR A 144 -17.18 -7.57 -6.91
N PHE A 145 -18.23 -7.07 -7.54
CA PHE A 145 -19.54 -7.72 -7.57
C PHE A 145 -19.94 -8.24 -8.96
N ASP A 146 -19.06 -8.11 -9.94
CA ASP A 146 -19.33 -8.56 -11.30
C ASP A 146 -19.55 -10.08 -11.32
N GLY A 147 -20.65 -10.50 -11.94
CA GLY A 147 -21.06 -11.89 -12.00
C GLY A 147 -21.47 -12.51 -10.65
N MET A 148 -21.69 -11.70 -9.62
CA MET A 148 -22.09 -12.20 -8.30
C MET A 148 -23.49 -12.79 -8.33
N THR A 149 -23.64 -14.02 -7.79
CA THR A 149 -24.92 -14.73 -7.60
C THR A 149 -25.32 -14.72 -6.12
N LEU A 150 -26.61 -14.95 -5.83
CA LEU A 150 -27.12 -15.04 -4.46
C LEU A 150 -26.48 -16.20 -3.68
N THR A 151 -26.28 -17.34 -4.35
CA THR A 151 -25.58 -18.47 -3.77
C THR A 151 -24.10 -18.36 -4.11
N PRO A 152 -23.18 -18.44 -3.12
CA PRO A 152 -21.76 -18.41 -3.42
C PRO A 152 -21.35 -19.65 -4.25
N PRO A 153 -20.43 -19.52 -5.21
CA PRO A 153 -19.85 -20.67 -5.88
C PRO A 153 -19.11 -21.54 -4.87
N PRO A 154 -18.96 -22.85 -5.14
CA PRO A 154 -18.15 -23.71 -4.29
C PRO A 154 -16.70 -23.21 -4.21
N VAL A 155 -16.07 -23.45 -3.07
CA VAL A 155 -14.63 -23.18 -2.94
C VAL A 155 -13.87 -24.16 -3.80
N GLU A 156 -12.94 -23.66 -4.60
CA GLU A 156 -12.07 -24.45 -5.46
C GLU A 156 -10.65 -24.50 -4.89
N GLU A 157 -9.91 -25.51 -5.30
CA GLU A 157 -8.48 -25.58 -5.05
C GLU A 157 -7.74 -24.54 -5.91
N VAL A 158 -6.62 -24.05 -5.42
CA VAL A 158 -5.71 -23.28 -6.27
C VAL A 158 -4.82 -24.25 -7.02
N ARG A 159 -4.87 -24.23 -8.34
CA ARG A 159 -4.10 -25.16 -9.17
C ARG A 159 -3.24 -24.43 -10.19
N SER A 160 -2.05 -24.94 -10.41
CA SER A 160 -1.07 -24.45 -11.39
C SER A 160 -0.80 -22.94 -11.29
N ALA A 161 -0.85 -22.41 -10.08
CA ALA A 161 -0.60 -20.98 -9.84
C ALA A 161 0.86 -20.61 -10.13
N ARG A 162 1.08 -19.45 -10.73
CA ARG A 162 2.41 -18.87 -10.96
C ARG A 162 2.73 -17.82 -9.91
N VAL A 163 3.99 -17.75 -9.51
CA VAL A 163 4.45 -16.73 -8.58
C VAL A 163 4.56 -15.39 -9.31
N LEU A 164 3.86 -14.38 -8.77
CA LEU A 164 3.94 -13.02 -9.27
C LEU A 164 5.11 -12.26 -8.62
N ALA A 165 5.38 -12.56 -7.34
CA ALA A 165 6.46 -11.94 -6.60
C ALA A 165 7.02 -12.86 -5.50
N VAL A 166 8.33 -12.82 -5.32
CA VAL A 166 9.06 -13.41 -4.18
C VAL A 166 9.64 -12.26 -3.36
N LEU A 167 9.05 -12.03 -2.19
CA LEU A 167 9.28 -10.87 -1.35
C LEU A 167 10.07 -11.24 -0.09
N GLY A 168 10.88 -10.32 0.42
CA GLY A 168 11.61 -10.49 1.67
C GLY A 168 10.76 -10.18 2.90
N ASP A 169 11.46 -9.96 4.02
CA ASP A 169 10.86 -9.59 5.30
C ASP A 169 10.34 -8.15 5.32
N SER A 170 9.41 -7.88 6.23
CA SER A 170 8.89 -6.55 6.56
C SER A 170 8.36 -5.76 5.34
N VAL A 171 7.79 -6.46 4.36
CA VAL A 171 7.11 -5.81 3.24
C VAL A 171 5.84 -5.16 3.75
N THR A 172 5.84 -3.83 3.77
CA THR A 172 4.74 -3.03 4.34
C THR A 172 3.55 -2.92 3.41
N THR A 173 2.41 -2.50 3.95
CA THR A 173 1.23 -2.16 3.15
C THR A 173 1.49 -1.03 2.15
N ASP A 174 2.48 -0.16 2.39
CA ASP A 174 2.93 0.87 1.44
C ASP A 174 3.74 0.32 0.28
N HIS A 175 4.47 -0.76 0.49
CA HIS A 175 5.12 -1.50 -0.61
C HIS A 175 4.10 -2.17 -1.53
N ILE A 176 3.00 -2.69 -0.94
CA ILE A 176 1.96 -3.39 -1.69
C ILE A 176 1.01 -2.41 -2.38
N SER A 177 0.56 -1.38 -1.67
CA SER A 177 -0.38 -0.36 -2.18
C SER A 177 0.15 1.04 -1.94
N PRO A 178 0.95 1.61 -2.83
CA PRO A 178 1.55 2.92 -2.67
C PRO A 178 0.50 4.03 -2.65
N ALA A 179 0.82 5.12 -1.96
CA ALA A 179 -0.01 6.31 -1.87
C ALA A 179 0.67 7.55 -2.49
N GLY A 180 1.96 7.46 -2.84
CA GLY A 180 2.77 8.54 -3.37
C GLY A 180 2.44 8.91 -4.82
N SER A 181 3.33 9.70 -5.43
CA SER A 181 3.19 10.22 -6.79
C SER A 181 3.16 9.12 -7.84
N ILE A 182 2.43 9.39 -8.92
CA ILE A 182 2.30 8.49 -10.07
C ILE A 182 3.35 8.89 -11.13
N LYS A 183 4.27 7.98 -11.45
CA LYS A 183 5.29 8.22 -12.48
C LYS A 183 4.71 8.12 -13.88
N LEU A 184 5.15 9.01 -14.79
CA LEU A 184 4.68 9.05 -16.17
C LEU A 184 4.84 7.70 -16.89
N ASN A 185 6.00 7.06 -16.75
CA ASN A 185 6.31 5.80 -17.41
C ASN A 185 5.78 4.56 -16.70
N SER A 186 4.99 4.72 -15.62
CA SER A 186 4.36 3.61 -14.94
C SER A 186 3.08 3.17 -15.66
N PRO A 187 2.59 1.92 -15.43
CA PRO A 187 1.29 1.49 -15.97
C PRO A 187 0.14 2.43 -15.60
N ALA A 188 0.15 3.00 -14.39
CA ALA A 188 -0.86 3.98 -13.97
C ALA A 188 -0.71 5.32 -14.69
N GLY A 189 0.54 5.78 -14.92
CA GLY A 189 0.81 7.00 -15.69
C GLY A 189 0.35 6.87 -17.14
N LYS A 190 0.62 5.74 -17.79
CA LYS A 190 0.11 5.45 -19.15
C LYS A 190 -1.41 5.46 -19.20
N TYR A 191 -2.07 4.76 -18.24
CA TYR A 191 -3.53 4.77 -18.12
C TYR A 191 -4.10 6.20 -18.02
N LEU A 192 -3.52 7.05 -17.19
CA LEU A 192 -3.97 8.44 -17.05
C LEU A 192 -3.75 9.26 -18.31
N THR A 193 -2.61 9.07 -18.97
CA THR A 193 -2.30 9.73 -20.27
C THR A 193 -3.31 9.31 -21.35
N ASP A 194 -3.65 8.02 -21.41
CA ASP A 194 -4.64 7.49 -22.37
C ASP A 194 -6.05 8.05 -22.10
N HIS A 195 -6.32 8.51 -20.86
CA HIS A 195 -7.55 9.23 -20.50
C HIS A 195 -7.39 10.76 -20.54
N ALA A 196 -6.43 11.25 -21.30
CA ALA A 196 -6.16 12.68 -21.53
C ALA A 196 -5.83 13.49 -20.26
N VAL A 197 -5.38 12.85 -19.18
CA VAL A 197 -4.88 13.53 -17.97
C VAL A 197 -3.44 13.95 -18.22
N LYS A 198 -3.13 15.23 -18.03
CA LYS A 198 -1.76 15.73 -18.18
C LYS A 198 -0.87 15.26 -17.02
N PRO A 199 0.44 15.05 -17.24
CA PRO A 199 1.36 14.62 -16.17
C PRO A 199 1.33 15.50 -14.91
N ALA A 200 1.17 16.82 -15.08
CA ALA A 200 1.04 17.78 -13.97
C ALA A 200 -0.22 17.54 -13.11
N ASP A 201 -1.25 16.89 -13.67
CA ASP A 201 -2.54 16.63 -13.04
C ASP A 201 -2.68 15.18 -12.55
N PHE A 202 -1.61 14.37 -12.64
CA PHE A 202 -1.65 12.96 -12.21
C PHE A 202 -1.99 12.81 -10.74
N ASN A 203 -1.51 13.75 -9.92
CA ASN A 203 -1.67 13.71 -8.49
C ASN A 203 -1.01 12.44 -7.89
N SER A 204 -1.63 11.79 -6.92
CA SER A 204 -1.07 10.64 -6.23
C SER A 204 -2.01 9.43 -6.26
N TYR A 205 -1.46 8.24 -6.04
CA TYR A 205 -2.26 7.03 -5.81
C TYR A 205 -3.26 7.22 -4.65
N GLY A 206 -2.85 7.91 -3.58
CA GLY A 206 -3.73 8.21 -2.45
C GLY A 206 -4.95 9.04 -2.84
N SER A 207 -4.78 10.03 -3.72
CA SER A 207 -5.88 10.87 -4.22
C SER A 207 -6.82 10.13 -5.17
N ARG A 208 -6.32 9.11 -5.87
CA ARG A 208 -7.07 8.32 -6.86
C ARG A 208 -7.51 6.96 -6.36
N ARG A 209 -7.46 6.72 -5.04
CA ARG A 209 -7.84 5.41 -4.44
C ARG A 209 -9.29 4.99 -4.69
N GLY A 210 -10.16 5.89 -5.13
CA GLY A 210 -11.51 5.59 -5.61
C GLY A 210 -11.56 5.04 -7.04
N ASN A 211 -10.42 5.02 -7.75
CA ASN A 211 -10.30 4.44 -9.08
C ASN A 211 -9.47 3.16 -9.03
N HIS A 212 -10.13 2.02 -9.11
CA HIS A 212 -9.48 0.71 -9.06
C HIS A 212 -8.50 0.48 -10.21
N GLU A 213 -8.73 1.07 -11.38
CA GLU A 213 -7.85 0.97 -12.55
C GLU A 213 -6.48 1.62 -12.29
N VAL A 214 -6.46 2.76 -11.61
CA VAL A 214 -5.20 3.39 -11.19
C VAL A 214 -4.54 2.56 -10.08
N MET A 215 -5.32 2.13 -9.08
CA MET A 215 -4.79 1.44 -7.92
C MET A 215 -4.21 0.06 -8.25
N VAL A 216 -4.85 -0.71 -9.12
CA VAL A 216 -4.32 -2.03 -9.52
C VAL A 216 -3.00 -1.90 -10.28
N ARG A 217 -2.85 -0.85 -11.10
CA ARG A 217 -1.61 -0.54 -11.82
C ARG A 217 -0.48 -0.05 -10.91
N GLY A 218 -0.83 0.44 -9.71
CA GLY A 218 0.12 0.82 -8.67
C GLY A 218 0.41 -0.28 -7.65
N THR A 219 -0.30 -1.41 -7.71
CA THR A 219 -0.09 -2.51 -6.77
C THR A 219 1.30 -3.11 -6.96
N PHE A 220 2.07 -3.19 -5.87
CA PHE A 220 3.49 -3.55 -5.84
C PHE A 220 4.42 -2.62 -6.65
N ALA A 221 3.99 -1.42 -7.00
CA ALA A 221 4.79 -0.47 -7.77
C ALA A 221 5.61 0.51 -6.90
N ASN A 222 5.75 0.25 -5.60
CA ASN A 222 6.61 1.04 -4.73
C ASN A 222 8.06 0.98 -5.23
N VAL A 223 8.70 2.13 -5.35
CA VAL A 223 10.06 2.28 -5.91
C VAL A 223 11.14 1.52 -5.14
N ARG A 224 10.90 1.17 -3.88
CA ARG A 224 11.83 0.44 -3.01
C ARG A 224 11.52 -1.05 -2.92
N LEU A 225 10.47 -1.51 -3.58
CA LEU A 225 10.13 -2.93 -3.57
C LEU A 225 11.24 -3.72 -4.29
N ARG A 226 11.69 -4.79 -3.65
CA ARG A 226 12.63 -5.74 -4.24
C ARG A 226 11.95 -7.08 -4.41
N ASN A 227 11.81 -7.49 -5.66
CA ASN A 227 11.25 -8.79 -6.02
C ASN A 227 12.39 -9.75 -6.36
N LYS A 228 12.62 -10.77 -5.52
CA LYS A 228 13.68 -11.77 -5.74
C LYS A 228 13.50 -12.56 -7.04
N LEU A 229 12.29 -12.59 -7.62
CA LEU A 229 12.03 -13.19 -8.93
C LEU A 229 12.65 -12.37 -10.08
N ALA A 230 12.94 -11.08 -9.86
CA ALA A 230 13.61 -10.19 -10.81
C ALA A 230 14.85 -9.56 -10.13
N PRO A 231 15.91 -10.34 -9.88
CA PRO A 231 17.07 -9.89 -9.13
C PRO A 231 17.76 -8.71 -9.82
N GLY A 232 18.31 -7.79 -9.02
CA GLY A 232 18.98 -6.59 -9.51
C GLY A 232 18.03 -5.47 -9.93
N THR A 233 16.72 -5.63 -9.77
CA THR A 233 15.71 -4.58 -10.05
C THR A 233 15.09 -4.06 -8.75
N GLU A 234 14.61 -2.82 -8.81
CA GLU A 234 13.79 -2.19 -7.77
C GLU A 234 12.48 -1.70 -8.38
N GLY A 235 11.43 -1.58 -7.54
CA GLY A 235 10.10 -1.18 -8.00
C GLY A 235 9.24 -2.35 -8.41
N GLY A 236 8.16 -2.05 -9.15
CA GLY A 236 7.13 -3.01 -9.54
C GLY A 236 7.52 -3.90 -10.72
N VAL A 237 8.68 -4.54 -10.66
CA VAL A 237 9.19 -5.41 -11.73
C VAL A 237 9.08 -6.88 -11.34
N THR A 238 8.74 -7.73 -12.32
CA THR A 238 8.73 -9.18 -12.20
C THR A 238 9.18 -9.83 -13.52
N ARG A 239 9.17 -11.16 -13.55
CA ARG A 239 9.40 -11.96 -14.77
C ARG A 239 8.15 -12.74 -15.11
N LEU A 240 7.69 -12.64 -16.35
CA LEU A 240 6.62 -13.49 -16.88
C LEU A 240 7.17 -14.91 -17.09
N LEU A 241 6.58 -15.88 -16.44
CA LEU A 241 7.00 -17.29 -16.51
C LEU A 241 6.03 -18.09 -17.41
N PRO A 242 6.51 -19.14 -18.11
CA PRO A 242 7.88 -19.71 -18.04
C PRO A 242 8.93 -18.98 -18.86
N GLU A 243 8.57 -17.99 -19.71
CA GLU A 243 9.46 -17.32 -20.67
C GLU A 243 10.60 -16.54 -19.99
N GLY A 244 10.39 -16.13 -18.74
CA GLY A 244 11.37 -15.36 -17.97
C GLY A 244 11.50 -13.90 -18.39
N THR A 245 10.54 -13.37 -19.16
CA THR A 245 10.57 -12.00 -19.71
C THR A 245 10.35 -10.96 -18.61
N PRO A 246 11.28 -10.02 -18.39
CA PRO A 246 11.08 -8.93 -17.43
C PRO A 246 9.98 -7.98 -17.89
N MET A 247 9.09 -7.61 -16.96
CA MET A 247 8.03 -6.62 -17.19
C MET A 247 7.48 -6.07 -15.89
N SER A 248 6.55 -5.10 -15.96
CA SER A 248 5.87 -4.64 -14.76
C SER A 248 5.01 -5.75 -14.14
N ILE A 249 4.85 -5.73 -12.82
CA ILE A 249 3.96 -6.68 -12.11
C ILE A 249 2.54 -6.59 -12.67
N TYR A 250 2.07 -5.39 -13.00
CA TYR A 250 0.75 -5.20 -13.61
C TYR A 250 0.66 -5.88 -14.99
N ASP A 251 1.60 -5.62 -15.90
CA ASP A 251 1.56 -6.19 -17.24
C ASP A 251 1.67 -7.72 -17.21
N ALA A 252 2.51 -8.26 -16.32
CA ALA A 252 2.58 -9.71 -16.10
C ALA A 252 1.23 -10.27 -15.62
N SER A 253 0.55 -9.58 -14.70
CA SER A 253 -0.75 -10.02 -14.22
C SER A 253 -1.81 -10.05 -15.32
N VAL A 254 -1.81 -9.07 -16.22
CA VAL A 254 -2.69 -9.02 -17.38
C VAL A 254 -2.44 -10.22 -18.31
N GLU A 255 -1.18 -10.53 -18.56
CA GLU A 255 -0.83 -11.68 -19.41
C GLU A 255 -1.22 -13.02 -18.74
N TYR A 256 -1.00 -13.17 -17.44
CA TYR A 256 -1.45 -14.36 -16.70
C TYR A 256 -2.99 -14.48 -16.67
N ALA A 257 -3.72 -13.37 -16.55
CA ALA A 257 -5.17 -13.36 -16.63
C ALA A 257 -5.67 -13.82 -18.01
N ARG A 258 -5.01 -13.37 -19.09
CA ARG A 258 -5.30 -13.83 -20.46
C ARG A 258 -5.09 -15.35 -20.64
N ARG A 259 -4.11 -15.91 -19.92
CA ARG A 259 -3.81 -17.35 -19.90
C ARG A 259 -4.70 -18.15 -18.95
N GLY A 260 -5.57 -17.51 -18.16
CA GLY A 260 -6.36 -18.15 -17.12
C GLY A 260 -5.53 -18.69 -15.96
N THR A 261 -4.32 -18.16 -15.74
CA THR A 261 -3.37 -18.64 -14.75
C THR A 261 -3.57 -17.90 -13.42
N PRO A 262 -3.92 -18.59 -12.31
CA PRO A 262 -4.00 -17.98 -11.00
C PRO A 262 -2.61 -17.59 -10.49
N LEU A 263 -2.56 -16.59 -9.61
CA LEU A 263 -1.31 -16.05 -9.12
C LEU A 263 -1.08 -16.34 -7.63
N PHE A 264 0.19 -16.43 -7.28
CA PHE A 264 0.70 -16.75 -5.96
C PHE A 264 1.79 -15.75 -5.54
N ILE A 265 1.92 -15.49 -4.24
CA ILE A 265 2.99 -14.66 -3.68
C ILE A 265 3.73 -15.48 -2.64
N LEU A 266 5.07 -15.42 -2.68
CA LEU A 266 5.94 -15.86 -1.60
C LEU A 266 6.44 -14.65 -0.85
N ALA A 267 6.40 -14.68 0.49
CA ALA A 267 6.84 -13.57 1.33
C ALA A 267 7.59 -14.07 2.58
N GLY A 268 8.41 -13.19 3.13
CA GLY A 268 9.13 -13.44 4.36
C GLY A 268 8.29 -13.11 5.61
N LYS A 269 8.97 -12.62 6.65
CA LYS A 269 8.36 -12.26 7.94
C LYS A 269 7.61 -10.94 7.87
N GLU A 270 6.61 -10.80 8.75
CA GLU A 270 5.85 -9.55 8.96
C GLU A 270 5.20 -8.99 7.67
N TYR A 271 4.75 -9.88 6.78
CA TYR A 271 4.13 -9.46 5.53
C TYR A 271 2.88 -8.60 5.79
N GLY A 272 2.87 -7.39 5.22
CA GLY A 272 1.78 -6.43 5.34
C GLY A 272 1.85 -5.55 6.59
N SER A 273 3.02 -5.39 7.22
CA SER A 273 3.22 -4.47 8.33
C SER A 273 2.93 -3.01 7.94
N GLY A 274 2.77 -2.13 8.93
CA GLY A 274 2.51 -0.71 8.71
C GLY A 274 1.02 -0.33 8.81
N SER A 275 0.58 0.61 7.98
CA SER A 275 -0.79 1.15 8.02
C SER A 275 -1.84 0.12 7.63
N SER A 276 -2.99 0.12 8.32
CA SER A 276 -4.14 -0.70 7.95
C SER A 276 -4.73 -0.25 6.61
N ARG A 277 -4.50 -1.02 5.55
CA ARG A 277 -5.02 -0.72 4.22
C ARG A 277 -5.60 -1.97 3.57
N ASP A 278 -6.87 -1.91 3.30
CA ASP A 278 -7.56 -2.95 2.53
C ASP A 278 -7.10 -2.99 1.06
N TRP A 279 -6.63 -1.86 0.49
CA TRP A 279 -6.04 -1.83 -0.85
C TRP A 279 -4.80 -2.74 -0.98
N ALA A 280 -4.07 -3.00 0.10
CA ALA A 280 -2.98 -3.97 0.11
C ALA A 280 -3.47 -5.43 -0.08
N ALA A 281 -4.76 -5.69 0.05
CA ALA A 281 -5.40 -6.96 -0.32
C ALA A 281 -6.26 -6.84 -1.59
N LYS A 282 -6.98 -5.72 -1.79
CA LYS A 282 -7.78 -5.44 -2.99
C LYS A 282 -6.94 -5.45 -4.26
N GLY A 283 -5.80 -4.77 -4.24
CA GLY A 283 -4.88 -4.71 -5.37
C GLY A 283 -4.40 -6.10 -5.80
N PRO A 284 -3.77 -6.90 -4.93
CA PRO A 284 -3.38 -8.27 -5.24
C PRO A 284 -4.54 -9.14 -5.73
N ARG A 285 -5.74 -9.01 -5.15
CA ARG A 285 -6.93 -9.73 -5.63
C ARG A 285 -7.27 -9.38 -7.07
N LEU A 286 -7.24 -8.09 -7.42
CA LEU A 286 -7.50 -7.60 -8.76
C LEU A 286 -6.42 -8.02 -9.77
N LEU A 287 -5.16 -8.17 -9.33
CA LEU A 287 -4.09 -8.75 -10.14
C LEU A 287 -4.25 -10.26 -10.39
N GLY A 288 -5.18 -10.94 -9.70
CA GLY A 288 -5.40 -12.38 -9.85
C GLY A 288 -4.73 -13.24 -8.79
N VAL A 289 -4.16 -12.66 -7.72
CA VAL A 289 -3.57 -13.40 -6.60
C VAL A 289 -4.66 -14.18 -5.87
N ARG A 290 -4.43 -15.48 -5.68
CA ARG A 290 -5.34 -16.41 -5.00
C ARG A 290 -4.83 -16.81 -3.62
N ALA A 291 -3.51 -16.90 -3.44
CA ALA A 291 -2.92 -17.22 -2.16
C ALA A 291 -1.59 -16.49 -1.96
N VAL A 292 -1.24 -16.33 -0.71
CA VAL A 292 0.06 -15.82 -0.25
C VAL A 292 0.61 -16.84 0.72
N LEU A 293 1.88 -17.24 0.57
CA LEU A 293 2.60 -18.10 1.51
C LEU A 293 3.75 -17.27 2.12
N ALA A 294 3.66 -17.00 3.41
CA ALA A 294 4.60 -16.15 4.14
C ALA A 294 5.14 -16.82 5.40
N GLU A 295 6.28 -16.36 5.89
CA GLU A 295 6.82 -16.80 7.19
C GLU A 295 5.96 -16.30 8.36
N SER A 296 5.48 -15.05 8.26
CA SER A 296 4.49 -14.49 9.20
C SER A 296 3.76 -13.30 8.58
N TYR A 297 2.65 -12.91 9.21
CA TYR A 297 1.78 -11.83 8.77
C TYR A 297 1.61 -10.78 9.84
N GLU A 298 1.47 -9.52 9.43
CA GLU A 298 0.80 -8.55 10.26
C GLU A 298 -0.70 -8.91 10.38
N ARG A 299 -1.23 -8.82 11.60
CA ARG A 299 -2.56 -9.32 11.95
C ARG A 299 -3.70 -8.74 11.10
N ILE A 300 -3.69 -7.41 10.90
CA ILE A 300 -4.76 -6.73 10.17
C ILE A 300 -4.68 -7.05 8.67
N HIS A 301 -3.46 -7.10 8.13
CA HIS A 301 -3.27 -7.43 6.72
C HIS A 301 -3.70 -8.88 6.41
N ARG A 302 -3.37 -9.83 7.29
CA ARG A 302 -3.86 -11.22 7.19
C ARG A 302 -5.40 -11.26 7.13
N SER A 303 -6.08 -10.54 8.01
CA SER A 303 -7.54 -10.42 7.99
C SER A 303 -8.06 -9.79 6.70
N ASN A 304 -7.38 -8.76 6.18
CA ASN A 304 -7.75 -8.11 4.92
C ASN A 304 -7.60 -9.07 3.72
N LEU A 305 -6.58 -9.91 3.70
CA LEU A 305 -6.42 -10.96 2.66
C LEU A 305 -7.64 -11.89 2.64
N VAL A 306 -8.03 -12.43 3.79
CA VAL A 306 -9.23 -13.29 3.90
C VAL A 306 -10.48 -12.51 3.50
N GLY A 307 -10.61 -11.27 3.98
CA GLY A 307 -11.73 -10.37 3.66
C GLY A 307 -11.87 -10.06 2.17
N MET A 308 -10.80 -10.21 1.39
CA MET A 308 -10.79 -10.04 -0.07
C MET A 308 -10.75 -11.37 -0.83
N GLY A 309 -10.90 -12.51 -0.15
CA GLY A 309 -10.90 -13.83 -0.77
C GLY A 309 -9.53 -14.30 -1.26
N ILE A 310 -8.45 -13.83 -0.64
CA ILE A 310 -7.09 -14.34 -0.83
C ILE A 310 -6.76 -15.28 0.34
N LEU A 311 -6.22 -16.45 0.05
CA LEU A 311 -5.86 -17.46 1.04
C LEU A 311 -4.50 -17.12 1.68
N PRO A 312 -4.43 -16.75 2.97
CA PRO A 312 -3.15 -16.62 3.66
C PRO A 312 -2.70 -18.01 4.15
N LEU A 313 -1.49 -18.38 3.75
CA LEU A 313 -0.79 -19.61 4.13
C LEU A 313 0.50 -19.24 4.85
N GLN A 314 0.85 -19.96 5.89
CA GLN A 314 2.07 -19.71 6.65
C GLN A 314 2.97 -20.93 6.61
N PHE A 315 4.27 -20.72 6.37
CA PHE A 315 5.29 -21.76 6.50
C PHE A 315 5.32 -22.33 7.92
N GLU A 316 5.75 -23.57 8.04
CA GLU A 316 6.02 -24.15 9.36
C GLU A 316 7.20 -23.43 10.05
N PRO A 317 7.26 -23.45 11.39
CA PRO A 317 8.32 -22.77 12.12
C PRO A 317 9.72 -23.19 11.65
N GLY A 318 10.54 -22.20 11.27
CA GLY A 318 11.89 -22.41 10.75
C GLY A 318 11.98 -22.65 9.25
N GLU A 319 10.84 -22.76 8.55
CA GLU A 319 10.79 -22.84 7.09
C GLU A 319 10.57 -21.47 6.45
N SER A 320 11.17 -21.28 5.27
CA SER A 320 11.00 -20.11 4.42
C SER A 320 11.11 -20.52 2.95
N ALA A 321 10.80 -19.63 2.04
CA ALA A 321 11.05 -19.86 0.62
C ALA A 321 12.52 -20.21 0.35
N GLU A 322 13.44 -19.53 1.04
CA GLU A 322 14.88 -19.74 0.89
C GLU A 322 15.33 -21.08 1.48
N SER A 323 14.94 -21.42 2.73
CA SER A 323 15.31 -22.68 3.36
C SER A 323 14.79 -23.91 2.62
N LEU A 324 13.64 -23.74 1.94
CA LEU A 324 13.03 -24.77 1.11
C LEU A 324 13.58 -24.78 -0.33
N GLY A 325 14.45 -23.84 -0.70
CA GLY A 325 15.02 -23.73 -2.05
C GLY A 325 13.98 -23.38 -3.12
N LEU A 326 12.95 -22.62 -2.75
CA LEU A 326 11.92 -22.14 -3.69
C LEU A 326 12.45 -20.89 -4.39
N THR A 327 12.40 -20.90 -5.71
CA THR A 327 12.94 -19.81 -6.55
C THR A 327 11.85 -18.86 -7.02
N GLY A 328 10.59 -19.30 -6.97
CA GLY A 328 9.44 -18.60 -7.55
C GLY A 328 9.18 -19.00 -9.02
N GLU A 329 10.02 -19.85 -9.62
CA GLU A 329 9.81 -20.37 -10.99
C GLU A 329 8.89 -21.58 -11.04
N GLU A 330 8.59 -22.17 -9.88
CA GLU A 330 7.69 -23.30 -9.71
C GLU A 330 6.24 -22.93 -10.06
N THR A 331 5.43 -23.96 -10.34
CA THR A 331 3.97 -23.86 -10.25
C THR A 331 3.50 -24.41 -8.91
N TYR A 332 2.41 -23.82 -8.39
CA TYR A 332 1.91 -24.12 -7.07
C TYR A 332 0.48 -24.64 -7.11
N ASP A 333 0.22 -25.76 -6.41
CA ASP A 333 -1.12 -26.26 -6.15
C ASP A 333 -1.37 -26.26 -4.64
N VAL A 334 -2.54 -25.77 -4.22
CA VAL A 334 -3.02 -25.84 -2.84
C VAL A 334 -4.10 -26.89 -2.77
N LEU A 335 -3.79 -28.03 -2.16
CA LEU A 335 -4.63 -29.22 -2.19
C LEU A 335 -5.42 -29.40 -0.89
N GLY A 336 -6.67 -29.86 -1.02
CA GLY A 336 -7.53 -30.19 0.13
C GLY A 336 -8.26 -29.00 0.77
N LEU A 337 -8.14 -27.79 0.23
CA LEU A 337 -8.78 -26.59 0.77
C LEU A 337 -10.32 -26.72 0.88
N PRO A 338 -11.06 -27.22 -0.13
CA PRO A 338 -12.52 -27.37 -0.02
C PRO A 338 -12.94 -28.26 1.14
N SER A 339 -12.28 -29.41 1.30
CA SER A 339 -12.57 -30.37 2.38
C SER A 339 -12.26 -29.78 3.77
N LEU A 340 -11.14 -29.06 3.89
CA LEU A 340 -10.73 -28.43 5.13
C LEU A 340 -11.72 -27.35 5.57
N LEU A 341 -12.21 -26.51 4.66
CA LEU A 341 -13.20 -25.49 4.94
C LEU A 341 -14.59 -26.05 5.19
N ALA A 342 -14.98 -27.13 4.51
CA ALA A 342 -16.23 -27.84 4.79
C ALA A 342 -16.25 -28.43 6.22
N ALA A 343 -15.10 -28.93 6.69
CA ALA A 343 -14.90 -29.37 8.08
C ALA A 343 -14.75 -28.21 9.08
N LYS A 344 -14.88 -26.95 8.65
CA LYS A 344 -14.72 -25.74 9.47
C LYS A 344 -13.41 -25.70 10.27
N LEU A 345 -12.34 -26.23 9.66
CA LEU A 345 -11.01 -26.38 10.25
C LEU A 345 -10.96 -27.26 11.53
N ALA A 346 -11.98 -28.10 11.76
CA ALA A 346 -12.05 -28.96 12.94
C ALA A 346 -10.99 -30.09 12.92
N THR A 347 -10.53 -30.48 11.72
CA THR A 347 -9.53 -31.55 11.51
C THR A 347 -8.08 -31.02 11.50
N GLY A 348 -7.88 -29.74 11.82
CA GLY A 348 -6.57 -29.09 11.78
C GLY A 348 -6.57 -27.89 10.83
N ARG A 349 -5.41 -27.28 10.67
CA ARG A 349 -5.24 -26.07 9.84
C ARG A 349 -4.15 -26.25 8.76
N THR A 350 -3.55 -27.41 8.66
CA THR A 350 -2.44 -27.65 7.74
C THR A 350 -2.95 -28.17 6.39
N LEU A 351 -2.43 -27.61 5.32
CA LEU A 351 -2.62 -28.08 3.95
C LEU A 351 -1.28 -28.40 3.32
N THR A 352 -1.30 -29.23 2.30
CA THR A 352 -0.13 -29.46 1.45
C THR A 352 -0.16 -28.49 0.26
N VAL A 353 0.86 -27.65 0.18
CA VAL A 353 1.20 -26.85 -1.00
C VAL A 353 2.20 -27.65 -1.82
N ARG A 354 1.84 -28.01 -3.03
CA ARG A 354 2.73 -28.71 -3.95
C ARG A 354 3.41 -27.72 -4.87
N ALA A 355 4.73 -27.61 -4.77
CA ALA A 355 5.55 -26.83 -5.69
C ALA A 355 6.15 -27.76 -6.75
N THR A 356 5.96 -27.43 -8.02
CA THR A 356 6.50 -28.18 -9.16
C THR A 356 7.48 -27.32 -9.93
N SER A 357 8.74 -27.68 -9.89
CA SER A 357 9.82 -26.97 -10.58
C SER A 357 9.72 -27.12 -12.11
N PRO A 358 10.35 -26.24 -12.90
CA PRO A 358 10.33 -26.30 -14.38
C PRO A 358 10.83 -27.65 -14.97
N ASN A 359 11.69 -28.34 -14.24
CA ASN A 359 12.21 -29.67 -14.62
C ASN A 359 11.25 -30.84 -14.24
N GLY A 360 10.05 -30.53 -13.74
CA GLY A 360 9.04 -31.52 -13.34
C GLY A 360 9.21 -32.11 -11.93
N LYS A 361 10.27 -31.73 -11.20
CA LYS A 361 10.46 -32.19 -9.83
C LYS A 361 9.43 -31.53 -8.91
N THR A 362 8.76 -32.34 -8.08
CA THR A 362 7.74 -31.86 -7.13
C THR A 362 8.26 -31.87 -5.71
N LYS A 363 7.79 -30.89 -4.92
CA LYS A 363 8.03 -30.78 -3.49
C LYS A 363 6.71 -30.49 -2.78
N GLY A 364 6.37 -31.29 -1.77
CA GLY A 364 5.26 -31.01 -0.85
C GLY A 364 5.74 -30.09 0.28
N ILE A 365 4.98 -29.06 0.57
CA ILE A 365 5.22 -28.09 1.64
C ILE A 365 4.00 -28.10 2.54
N ASN A 366 4.17 -28.36 3.82
CA ASN A 366 3.10 -28.18 4.78
C ASN A 366 2.95 -26.69 5.08
N ALA A 367 1.73 -26.20 5.00
CA ALA A 367 1.45 -24.81 5.26
C ALA A 367 0.21 -24.66 6.14
N THR A 368 0.29 -23.81 7.14
CA THR A 368 -0.82 -23.48 8.02
C THR A 368 -1.76 -22.48 7.37
N VAL A 369 -3.05 -22.82 7.26
CA VAL A 369 -4.11 -21.92 6.81
C VAL A 369 -4.41 -20.89 7.88
N ARG A 370 -4.21 -19.61 7.55
CA ARG A 370 -4.39 -18.48 8.48
C ARG A 370 -5.77 -17.83 8.33
N ILE A 371 -6.81 -18.64 8.27
CA ILE A 371 -8.20 -18.25 8.49
C ILE A 371 -8.49 -18.53 9.96
N ASP A 372 -8.44 -17.50 10.81
CA ASP A 372 -8.26 -17.68 12.24
C ASP A 372 -9.58 -17.75 13.03
N THR A 373 -10.68 -17.32 12.42
CA THR A 373 -12.01 -17.31 13.09
C THR A 373 -13.10 -18.01 12.26
N PRO A 374 -14.15 -18.55 12.89
CA PRO A 374 -15.29 -19.13 12.16
C PRO A 374 -15.95 -18.14 11.18
N GLN A 375 -15.99 -16.86 11.54
CA GLN A 375 -16.57 -15.83 10.70
C GLN A 375 -15.75 -15.60 9.44
N GLU A 376 -14.43 -15.68 9.52
CA GLU A 376 -13.54 -15.56 8.36
C GLU A 376 -13.70 -16.73 7.38
N ILE A 377 -14.07 -17.93 7.85
CA ILE A 377 -14.41 -19.06 6.95
C ILE A 377 -15.58 -18.65 6.05
N LEU A 378 -16.62 -18.05 6.62
CA LEU A 378 -17.77 -17.58 5.85
C LEU A 378 -17.36 -16.48 4.85
N TYR A 379 -16.52 -15.52 5.26
CA TYR A 379 -16.03 -14.51 4.34
C TYR A 379 -15.31 -15.14 3.15
N TYR A 380 -14.39 -16.04 3.41
CA TYR A 380 -13.63 -16.70 2.36
C TYR A 380 -14.52 -17.55 1.42
N GLN A 381 -15.45 -18.32 1.98
CA GLN A 381 -16.42 -19.13 1.21
C GLN A 381 -17.31 -18.29 0.30
N HIS A 382 -17.60 -17.06 0.68
CA HIS A 382 -18.38 -16.12 -0.12
C HIS A 382 -17.54 -15.32 -1.13
N GLY A 383 -16.22 -15.53 -1.18
CA GLY A 383 -15.29 -14.79 -2.04
C GLY A 383 -14.82 -13.45 -1.47
N GLY A 384 -15.21 -13.14 -0.23
CA GLY A 384 -14.81 -11.96 0.53
C GLY A 384 -15.92 -11.43 1.43
N ILE A 385 -15.54 -10.52 2.34
CA ILE A 385 -16.47 -9.92 3.30
C ILE A 385 -17.55 -9.07 2.60
N LEU A 386 -17.20 -8.37 1.52
CA LEU A 386 -18.15 -7.52 0.79
C LEU A 386 -19.28 -8.37 0.19
N GLN A 387 -18.93 -9.46 -0.47
CA GLN A 387 -19.89 -10.39 -1.07
C GLN A 387 -20.72 -11.10 0.00
N TYR A 388 -20.10 -11.47 1.13
CA TYR A 388 -20.81 -12.06 2.26
C TYR A 388 -21.89 -11.11 2.79
N VAL A 389 -21.51 -9.87 3.12
CA VAL A 389 -22.44 -8.87 3.67
C VAL A 389 -23.57 -8.56 2.69
N LEU A 390 -23.26 -8.37 1.40
CA LEU A 390 -24.27 -8.07 0.39
C LEU A 390 -25.30 -9.22 0.26
N ARG A 391 -24.84 -10.50 0.28
CA ARG A 391 -25.77 -11.65 0.28
C ARG A 391 -26.63 -11.71 1.54
N GLN A 392 -26.07 -11.36 2.71
CA GLN A 392 -26.86 -11.30 3.95
C GLN A 392 -27.93 -10.20 3.89
N LEU A 393 -27.64 -9.07 3.29
CA LEU A 393 -28.62 -7.99 3.09
C LEU A 393 -29.70 -8.40 2.09
N ALA A 394 -29.31 -9.01 0.97
CA ALA A 394 -30.26 -9.46 -0.05
C ALA A 394 -31.17 -10.62 0.40
N ALA A 395 -30.72 -11.43 1.38
CA ALA A 395 -31.55 -12.52 1.94
C ALA A 395 -32.58 -12.04 2.97
N LYS A 396 -32.48 -10.78 3.44
CA LYS A 396 -33.43 -10.18 4.39
C LYS A 396 -34.60 -9.45 3.71
N ASN A 397 -34.46 -9.18 2.42
CA ASN A 397 -35.49 -8.60 1.56
C ASN A 397 -36.19 -9.70 0.72
#